data_f60c218308ca9d100946fa2faf899718
#
_entry.id   f60c218308ca9d100946fa2faf899718
#
_cell.length_a   1.000
_cell.length_b   1.000
_cell.length_c   1.000
_cell.angle_alpha   90.00
_cell.angle_beta   90.00
_cell.angle_gamma   90.00
#
_symmetry.space_group_name_H-M   'P 1'
#
loop_
_entity.id
_entity.type
_entity.pdbx_description
1 polymer ?
#
loop_
_entity_poly.entity_id
_entity_poly.type
_entity_poly.pdbx_seq_one_letter_code
_entity_poly.pdbx_strand_id
1 'polypeptide(L)'
;MLKQRLLSVLFLMSLVLCLGLGQVSAQVANSSIQQGLERYQAGDFQGAIAIWNNTLNQSPNEADQIILLKSLARVYSQVGQFDRAIASLNPVISNYQKNGDRIQLGRMLTEQAQAYSNLGQQRKAIAILCGEKIECEKESALAITRQQSDPLGEAAGLGSLGNAYRLQGDYEAALRSLQKSLAIAEKLQNSAYVTAAKNGLGNIYASLAKRDYRYAEFASETDDRAAKDKFTQQAVESDRSAIQSFEAVVTAARQQNNPTQESQALLNLATSYQRSGLPIDSMLKQVNDLRDRLPDSRDKAYGLIRLANLWQQPKLDPNVYCSSQTPSETVTLLQGAITVSQRINDSQVESFALGRLGHHYECQRNFTQALKLTQQAQLAAQNQSNRYLWDWQTGRILQAQGETAKAITAYENAVKALKEIRGDLAIASRDFQFDFRDVVEPVYRELTELQLLTASNKTLEKQNNAASALETIDSLRLAELQNYLGEDCTITALPKSVALINDKTAVFSTIILKNRIAVILTLPQSQPIVRWIPAPSQTVRATVNDLRLKLEQRSDLANTYQEPAQQVYDWLIRPFAQELQAARIETLVFIQDGILRSIPMTALYDGKQFLV
;
A
#
# COMPACT_ATOMS: atom_id res chain seq x y z
N MET A 1 61.03 0.15 53.91
CA MET A 1 60.26 1.38 53.78
C MET A 1 60.22 1.95 52.33
N LEU A 2 61.28 1.84 51.53
CA LEU A 2 61.34 2.42 50.17
C LEU A 2 60.41 1.67 49.16
N LYS A 3 60.33 0.33 49.25
CA LYS A 3 59.44 -0.46 48.34
C LYS A 3 57.90 -0.25 48.57
N GLN A 4 57.48 0.06 49.79
CA GLN A 4 56.08 0.36 50.09
C GLN A 4 55.65 1.77 49.58
N ARG A 5 56.60 2.74 49.61
CA ARG A 5 56.32 4.09 49.07
C ARG A 5 56.25 4.10 47.51
N LEU A 6 57.06 3.26 46.82
CA LEU A 6 57.00 3.13 45.37
C LEU A 6 55.72 2.48 44.90
N LEU A 7 55.19 1.44 45.60
CA LEU A 7 53.91 0.81 45.26
C LEU A 7 52.72 1.76 45.47
N SER A 8 52.74 2.57 46.55
CA SER A 8 51.65 3.55 46.76
C SER A 8 51.66 4.70 45.76
N VAL A 9 52.86 5.14 45.30
CA VAL A 9 52.93 6.17 44.25
C VAL A 9 52.52 5.64 42.89
N LEU A 10 52.86 4.39 42.53
CA LEU A 10 52.38 3.72 41.31
C LEU A 10 50.86 3.48 41.33
N PHE A 11 50.29 3.13 42.49
CA PHE A 11 48.84 2.95 42.63
C PHE A 11 48.08 4.29 42.55
N LEU A 12 48.61 5.36 43.13
CA LEU A 12 48.08 6.72 43.00
C LEU A 12 48.21 7.27 41.58
N MET A 13 49.32 7.03 40.87
CA MET A 13 49.47 7.41 39.46
C MET A 13 48.52 6.64 38.55
N SER A 14 48.28 5.33 38.77
CA SER A 14 47.31 4.56 38.00
C SER A 14 45.88 5.01 38.27
N LEU A 15 45.52 5.39 39.51
CA LEU A 15 44.21 5.91 39.87
C LEU A 15 43.95 7.30 39.25
N VAL A 16 44.97 8.19 39.25
CA VAL A 16 44.87 9.52 38.60
C VAL A 16 44.80 9.41 37.07
N LEU A 17 45.53 8.46 36.45
CA LEU A 17 45.41 8.19 35.03
C LEU A 17 44.03 7.63 34.66
N CYS A 18 43.47 6.70 35.46
CA CYS A 18 42.14 6.17 35.23
C CYS A 18 41.03 7.23 35.41
N LEU A 19 41.15 8.11 36.41
CA LEU A 19 40.22 9.22 36.61
C LEU A 19 40.36 10.30 35.53
N GLY A 20 41.57 10.59 35.08
CA GLY A 20 41.84 11.52 33.99
C GLY A 20 41.33 11.03 32.64
N LEU A 21 41.49 9.76 32.33
CA LEU A 21 40.96 9.14 31.11
C LEU A 21 39.44 9.09 31.12
N GLY A 22 38.80 8.84 32.27
CA GLY A 22 37.33 8.86 32.39
C GLY A 22 36.72 10.26 32.18
N GLN A 23 37.38 11.32 32.69
CA GLN A 23 36.92 12.71 32.48
C GLN A 23 37.13 13.18 31.04
N VAL A 24 38.26 12.83 30.40
CA VAL A 24 38.53 13.16 29.01
C VAL A 24 37.53 12.43 28.07
N SER A 25 37.24 11.16 28.32
CA SER A 25 36.27 10.41 27.50
C SER A 25 34.85 10.95 27.63
N ALA A 26 34.40 11.34 28.82
CA ALA A 26 33.10 11.95 29.05
C ALA A 26 32.99 13.35 28.38
N GLN A 27 34.04 14.14 28.40
CA GLN A 27 34.07 15.46 27.75
C GLN A 27 34.06 15.34 26.22
N VAL A 28 34.74 14.35 25.65
CA VAL A 28 34.74 14.06 24.21
C VAL A 28 33.41 13.53 23.77
N ALA A 29 32.79 12.63 24.55
CA ALA A 29 31.44 12.11 24.24
C ALA A 29 30.39 13.22 24.22
N ASN A 30 30.38 14.13 25.21
CA ASN A 30 29.48 15.28 25.24
C ASN A 30 29.64 16.21 24.03
N SER A 31 30.91 16.50 23.64
CA SER A 31 31.19 17.31 22.46
C SER A 31 30.65 16.66 21.17
N SER A 32 30.87 15.34 21.02
CA SER A 32 30.41 14.60 19.83
C SER A 32 28.89 14.44 19.80
N ILE A 33 28.21 14.24 20.96
CA ILE A 33 26.76 14.24 21.05
C ILE A 33 26.20 15.57 20.56
N GLN A 34 26.80 16.69 21.01
CA GLN A 34 26.37 18.03 20.62
C GLN A 34 26.60 18.29 19.12
N GLN A 35 27.78 17.92 18.59
CA GLN A 35 28.08 18.04 17.15
C GLN A 35 27.08 17.23 16.29
N GLY A 36 26.72 16.01 16.71
CA GLY A 36 25.69 15.21 16.04
C GLY A 36 24.32 15.87 16.08
N LEU A 37 23.97 16.52 17.21
CA LEU A 37 22.71 17.26 17.34
C LEU A 37 22.65 18.47 16.40
N GLU A 38 23.77 19.22 16.27
CA GLU A 38 23.88 20.34 15.33
C GLU A 38 23.71 19.88 13.88
N ARG A 39 24.32 18.74 13.49
CA ARG A 39 24.12 18.14 12.18
C ARG A 39 22.67 17.73 11.96
N TYR A 40 22.05 17.08 12.95
CA TYR A 40 20.65 16.68 12.89
C TYR A 40 19.72 17.89 12.71
N GLN A 41 19.93 18.98 13.47
CA GLN A 41 19.15 20.21 13.36
C GLN A 41 19.35 20.92 12.02
N ALA A 42 20.54 20.82 11.44
CA ALA A 42 20.85 21.32 10.10
C ALA A 42 20.28 20.42 8.97
N GLY A 43 19.65 19.27 9.32
CA GLY A 43 19.13 18.31 8.35
C GLY A 43 20.20 17.39 7.73
N ASP A 44 21.44 17.45 8.21
CA ASP A 44 22.50 16.52 7.81
C ASP A 44 22.40 15.23 8.64
N PHE A 45 21.38 14.42 8.30
CA PHE A 45 21.08 13.19 9.03
C PHE A 45 22.19 12.14 8.91
N GLN A 46 22.85 12.04 7.74
CA GLN A 46 23.96 11.10 7.56
C GLN A 46 25.20 11.50 8.36
N GLY A 47 25.51 12.79 8.41
CA GLY A 47 26.56 13.31 9.28
C GLY A 47 26.30 13.04 10.76
N ALA A 48 25.07 13.25 11.23
CA ALA A 48 24.66 12.93 12.59
C ALA A 48 24.82 11.43 12.90
N ILE A 49 24.34 10.54 12.01
CA ILE A 49 24.48 9.08 12.13
C ILE A 49 25.96 8.68 12.25
N ALA A 50 26.81 9.23 11.40
CA ALA A 50 28.25 8.91 11.40
C ALA A 50 28.90 9.31 12.72
N ILE A 51 28.64 10.53 13.21
CA ILE A 51 29.21 11.03 14.47
C ILE A 51 28.74 10.19 15.65
N TRP A 52 27.43 9.96 15.78
CA TRP A 52 26.86 9.23 16.92
C TRP A 52 27.24 7.74 16.94
N ASN A 53 27.34 7.06 15.78
CA ASN A 53 27.84 5.68 15.72
C ASN A 53 29.34 5.62 16.10
N ASN A 54 30.16 6.55 15.61
CA ASN A 54 31.59 6.59 15.98
C ASN A 54 31.77 6.81 17.49
N THR A 55 31.00 7.72 18.09
CA THR A 55 31.01 7.97 19.53
C THR A 55 30.53 6.75 20.32
N LEU A 56 29.50 6.08 19.88
CA LEU A 56 28.97 4.85 20.50
C LEU A 56 30.01 3.72 20.51
N ASN A 57 30.78 3.57 19.43
CA ASN A 57 31.86 2.58 19.30
C ASN A 57 33.06 2.86 20.22
N GLN A 58 33.21 4.08 20.75
CA GLN A 58 34.23 4.43 21.72
C GLN A 58 33.88 4.01 23.15
N SER A 59 32.80 3.24 23.32
CA SER A 59 32.32 2.70 24.59
C SER A 59 32.10 3.79 25.67
N PRO A 60 31.24 4.80 25.41
CA PRO A 60 30.91 5.84 26.36
C PRO A 60 30.23 5.23 27.61
N ASN A 61 30.09 6.03 28.67
CA ASN A 61 29.33 5.61 29.84
C ASN A 61 27.88 5.30 29.52
N GLU A 62 27.17 4.59 30.41
CA GLU A 62 25.78 4.12 30.17
C GLU A 62 24.81 5.27 29.89
N ALA A 63 24.95 6.41 30.55
CA ALA A 63 24.09 7.57 30.34
C ALA A 63 24.25 8.14 28.91
N ASP A 64 25.47 8.31 28.46
CA ASP A 64 25.78 8.79 27.10
C ASP A 64 25.35 7.75 26.05
N GLN A 65 25.52 6.44 26.32
CA GLN A 65 25.01 5.38 25.44
C GLN A 65 23.49 5.52 25.22
N ILE A 66 22.71 5.72 26.28
CA ILE A 66 21.25 5.89 26.18
C ILE A 66 20.89 7.13 25.37
N ILE A 67 21.59 8.26 25.55
CA ILE A 67 21.37 9.48 24.76
C ILE A 67 21.68 9.23 23.28
N LEU A 68 22.81 8.61 22.98
CA LEU A 68 23.23 8.28 21.62
C LEU A 68 22.23 7.33 20.92
N LEU A 69 21.82 6.27 21.60
CA LEU A 69 20.87 5.30 21.04
C LEU A 69 19.49 5.91 20.78
N LYS A 70 18.98 6.77 21.67
CA LYS A 70 17.74 7.54 21.43
C LYS A 70 17.89 8.47 20.22
N SER A 71 19.02 9.16 20.10
CA SER A 71 19.29 10.07 19.00
C SER A 71 19.42 9.31 17.67
N LEU A 72 20.11 8.16 17.68
CA LEU A 72 20.22 7.26 16.53
C LEU A 72 18.85 6.71 16.13
N ALA A 73 18.00 6.30 17.07
CA ALA A 73 16.66 5.81 16.76
C ALA A 73 15.82 6.86 16.01
N ARG A 74 15.89 8.12 16.46
CA ARG A 74 15.17 9.22 15.81
C ARG A 74 15.70 9.52 14.41
N VAL A 75 17.01 9.62 14.24
CA VAL A 75 17.59 9.91 12.93
C VAL A 75 17.40 8.75 11.95
N TYR A 76 17.49 7.48 12.40
CA TYR A 76 17.17 6.33 11.56
C TYR A 76 15.71 6.35 11.10
N SER A 77 14.77 6.79 11.96
CA SER A 77 13.37 6.97 11.56
C SER A 77 13.20 8.05 10.48
N GLN A 78 13.97 9.15 10.54
CA GLN A 78 13.92 10.22 9.53
C GLN A 78 14.43 9.76 8.15
N VAL A 79 15.40 8.86 8.12
CA VAL A 79 15.95 8.31 6.88
C VAL A 79 15.33 6.97 6.47
N GLY A 80 14.25 6.52 7.14
CA GLY A 80 13.50 5.32 6.78
C GLY A 80 14.13 3.98 7.18
N GLN A 81 15.19 4.01 7.98
CA GLN A 81 15.89 2.81 8.48
C GLN A 81 15.22 2.29 9.78
N PHE A 82 13.95 1.93 9.69
CA PHE A 82 13.13 1.61 10.86
C PHE A 82 13.62 0.39 11.66
N ASP A 83 14.19 -0.63 11.01
CA ASP A 83 14.79 -1.77 11.70
C ASP A 83 15.94 -1.34 12.60
N ARG A 84 16.79 -0.39 12.12
CA ARG A 84 17.88 0.19 12.92
C ARG A 84 17.34 1.06 14.04
N ALA A 85 16.27 1.81 13.81
CA ALA A 85 15.60 2.58 14.85
C ALA A 85 15.10 1.67 15.98
N ILE A 86 14.42 0.55 15.65
CA ILE A 86 13.96 -0.44 16.62
C ILE A 86 15.15 -1.07 17.35
N ALA A 87 16.20 -1.47 16.63
CA ALA A 87 17.41 -2.05 17.24
C ALA A 87 18.08 -1.08 18.24
N SER A 88 18.07 0.23 17.94
CA SER A 88 18.59 1.26 18.84
C SER A 88 17.68 1.46 20.07
N LEU A 89 16.37 1.33 19.94
CA LEU A 89 15.41 1.49 21.04
C LEU A 89 15.39 0.31 22.03
N ASN A 90 15.64 -0.93 21.57
CA ASN A 90 15.60 -2.11 22.43
C ASN A 90 16.46 -2.00 23.70
N PRO A 91 17.76 -1.65 23.64
CA PRO A 91 18.58 -1.49 24.84
C PRO A 91 18.14 -0.31 25.71
N VAL A 92 17.61 0.77 25.12
CA VAL A 92 17.05 1.92 25.84
C VAL A 92 15.83 1.53 26.67
N ILE A 93 14.91 0.78 26.06
CA ILE A 93 13.71 0.26 26.72
C ILE A 93 14.11 -0.66 27.88
N SER A 94 15.03 -1.59 27.63
CA SER A 94 15.53 -2.50 28.67
C SER A 94 16.19 -1.76 29.85
N ASN A 95 16.93 -0.70 29.58
CA ASN A 95 17.55 0.14 30.61
C ASN A 95 16.48 0.82 31.48
N TYR A 96 15.47 1.48 30.86
CA TYR A 96 14.40 2.15 31.61
C TYR A 96 13.52 1.16 32.39
N GLN A 97 13.34 -0.06 31.88
CA GLN A 97 12.68 -1.14 32.63
C GLN A 97 13.42 -1.51 33.90
N LYS A 98 14.76 -1.71 33.80
CA LYS A 98 15.62 -2.07 34.95
C LYS A 98 15.70 -0.96 35.98
N ASN A 99 15.81 0.29 35.54
CA ASN A 99 15.98 1.44 36.42
C ASN A 99 14.65 1.99 36.96
N GLY A 100 13.50 1.44 36.54
CA GLY A 100 12.18 1.84 37.00
C GLY A 100 11.71 3.20 36.48
N ASP A 101 12.36 3.79 35.47
CA ASP A 101 11.89 5.05 34.84
C ASP A 101 10.69 4.76 33.91
N ARG A 102 9.55 4.66 34.52
CA ARG A 102 8.29 4.30 33.84
C ARG A 102 7.84 5.37 32.82
N ILE A 103 8.13 6.66 33.08
CA ILE A 103 7.76 7.75 32.15
C ILE A 103 8.53 7.60 30.86
N GLN A 104 9.86 7.48 30.92
CA GLN A 104 10.69 7.30 29.73
C GLN A 104 10.39 5.96 29.04
N LEU A 105 10.10 4.90 29.79
CA LEU A 105 9.69 3.62 29.24
C LEU A 105 8.44 3.76 28.33
N GLY A 106 7.37 4.38 28.82
CA GLY A 106 6.15 4.58 28.03
C GLY A 106 6.38 5.37 26.75
N ARG A 107 7.23 6.42 26.83
CA ARG A 107 7.60 7.22 25.67
C ARG A 107 8.43 6.44 24.64
N MET A 108 9.42 5.64 25.07
CA MET A 108 10.25 4.83 24.17
C MET A 108 9.44 3.69 23.51
N LEU A 109 8.54 3.08 24.23
CA LEU A 109 7.58 2.11 23.65
C LEU A 109 6.70 2.76 22.57
N THR A 110 6.30 4.02 22.75
CA THR A 110 5.56 4.77 21.72
C THR A 110 6.43 5.02 20.48
N GLU A 111 7.69 5.45 20.63
CA GLU A 111 8.61 5.62 19.51
C GLU A 111 8.87 4.28 18.78
N GLN A 112 9.01 3.18 19.53
CA GLN A 112 9.17 1.85 18.94
C GLN A 112 7.94 1.40 18.15
N ALA A 113 6.75 1.63 18.67
CA ALA A 113 5.50 1.32 17.99
C ALA A 113 5.33 2.12 16.69
N GLN A 114 5.76 3.39 16.66
CA GLN A 114 5.79 4.19 15.43
C GLN A 114 6.71 3.56 14.38
N ALA A 115 7.89 3.09 14.78
CA ALA A 115 8.83 2.43 13.88
C ALA A 115 8.24 1.12 13.32
N TYR A 116 7.58 0.29 14.15
CA TYR A 116 6.86 -0.90 13.69
C TYR A 116 5.72 -0.56 12.74
N SER A 117 4.96 0.50 13.02
CA SER A 117 3.87 0.95 12.14
C SER A 117 4.40 1.36 10.76
N ASN A 118 5.55 2.04 10.72
CA ASN A 118 6.20 2.46 9.47
C ASN A 118 6.81 1.27 8.68
N LEU A 119 7.13 0.16 9.35
CA LEU A 119 7.50 -1.11 8.72
C LEU A 119 6.30 -1.91 8.17
N GLY A 120 5.07 -1.42 8.35
CA GLY A 120 3.87 -2.17 7.97
C GLY A 120 3.41 -3.21 9.01
N GLN A 121 4.00 -3.21 10.21
CA GLN A 121 3.66 -4.15 11.30
C GLN A 121 2.65 -3.53 12.29
N GLN A 122 1.47 -3.14 11.78
CA GLN A 122 0.44 -2.40 12.54
C GLN A 122 -0.05 -3.16 13.78
N ARG A 123 -0.29 -4.48 13.68
CA ARG A 123 -0.70 -5.29 14.84
C ARG A 123 0.31 -5.21 15.98
N LYS A 124 1.60 -5.30 15.65
CA LYS A 124 2.67 -5.20 16.64
C LYS A 124 2.75 -3.81 17.25
N ALA A 125 2.56 -2.77 16.44
CA ALA A 125 2.48 -1.39 16.93
C ALA A 125 1.31 -1.21 17.90
N ILE A 126 0.12 -1.72 17.56
CA ILE A 126 -1.08 -1.67 18.42
C ILE A 126 -0.85 -2.44 19.72
N ALA A 127 -0.27 -3.64 19.65
CA ALA A 127 0.06 -4.45 20.82
C ALA A 127 1.00 -3.72 21.80
N ILE A 128 2.03 -3.05 21.31
CA ILE A 128 2.94 -2.23 22.13
C ILE A 128 2.23 -1.02 22.75
N LEU A 129 1.35 -0.36 21.98
CA LEU A 129 0.67 0.86 22.41
C LEU A 129 -0.46 0.60 23.42
N CYS A 130 -1.27 -0.45 23.21
CA CYS A 130 -2.45 -0.70 24.03
C CYS A 130 -2.65 -2.19 24.39
N GLY A 131 -2.11 -3.14 23.63
CA GLY A 131 -2.46 -4.56 23.72
C GLY A 131 -3.66 -4.90 22.83
N GLU A 132 -4.13 -6.15 22.94
CA GLU A 132 -5.23 -6.68 22.10
C GLU A 132 -6.62 -6.46 22.70
N LYS A 133 -6.71 -5.99 23.94
CA LYS A 133 -7.97 -5.83 24.69
C LYS A 133 -8.57 -4.43 24.53
N ILE A 134 -9.87 -4.32 24.82
CA ILE A 134 -10.61 -3.04 24.81
C ILE A 134 -10.00 -2.05 25.82
N GLU A 135 -9.54 -2.52 26.98
CA GLU A 135 -8.75 -1.76 27.93
C GLU A 135 -7.27 -2.09 27.72
N CYS A 136 -6.43 -1.05 27.63
CA CYS A 136 -5.01 -1.24 27.39
C CYS A 136 -4.35 -2.11 28.47
N GLU A 137 -3.51 -3.05 28.07
CA GLU A 137 -2.77 -3.94 28.96
C GLU A 137 -1.78 -3.17 29.82
N LYS A 138 -1.60 -3.60 31.09
CA LYS A 138 -0.85 -2.85 32.12
C LYS A 138 0.57 -2.41 31.72
N GLU A 139 1.25 -3.21 30.91
CA GLU A 139 2.62 -2.93 30.47
C GLU A 139 2.68 -2.25 29.07
N SER A 140 1.54 -1.90 28.51
CA SER A 140 1.48 -1.13 27.25
C SER A 140 1.88 0.34 27.46
N ALA A 141 2.33 0.99 26.39
CA ALA A 141 2.77 2.38 26.45
C ALA A 141 1.70 3.33 27.03
N LEU A 142 0.44 3.18 26.61
CA LEU A 142 -0.67 4.00 27.09
C LEU A 142 -1.06 3.74 28.54
N ALA A 143 -1.04 2.48 28.98
CA ALA A 143 -1.30 2.20 30.38
C ALA A 143 -0.22 2.79 31.29
N ILE A 144 1.03 2.67 30.87
CA ILE A 144 2.17 3.25 31.60
C ILE A 144 2.06 4.78 31.69
N THR A 145 1.84 5.48 30.58
CA THR A 145 1.76 6.94 30.58
C THR A 145 0.60 7.46 31.42
N ARG A 146 -0.57 6.77 31.42
CA ARG A 146 -1.70 7.07 32.29
C ARG A 146 -1.39 6.88 33.76
N GLN A 147 -0.78 5.74 34.12
CA GLN A 147 -0.40 5.45 35.51
C GLN A 147 0.60 6.45 36.08
N GLN A 148 1.50 6.94 35.21
CA GLN A 148 2.51 7.93 35.59
C GLN A 148 2.04 9.38 35.45
N SER A 149 0.77 9.62 35.12
CA SER A 149 0.22 10.97 34.89
C SER A 149 1.08 11.78 33.90
N ASP A 150 1.53 11.12 32.79
CA ASP A 150 2.26 11.76 31.69
C ASP A 150 1.32 12.10 30.52
N PRO A 151 0.61 13.24 30.56
CA PRO A 151 -0.37 13.57 29.53
C PRO A 151 0.25 13.82 28.16
N LEU A 152 1.51 14.26 28.08
CA LEU A 152 2.21 14.39 26.80
C LEU A 152 2.53 13.01 26.20
N GLY A 153 2.98 12.08 27.00
CA GLY A 153 3.20 10.70 26.59
C GLY A 153 1.89 10.02 26.17
N GLU A 154 0.79 10.28 26.90
CA GLU A 154 -0.53 9.76 26.55
C GLU A 154 -1.01 10.34 25.21
N ALA A 155 -0.88 11.65 24.97
CA ALA A 155 -1.27 12.26 23.71
C ALA A 155 -0.47 11.71 22.53
N ALA A 156 0.85 11.51 22.69
CA ALA A 156 1.72 10.90 21.68
C ALA A 156 1.33 9.43 21.39
N GLY A 157 1.10 8.65 22.45
CA GLY A 157 0.68 7.25 22.34
C GLY A 157 -0.68 7.10 21.64
N LEU A 158 -1.65 7.93 21.98
CA LEU A 158 -2.96 7.95 21.34
C LEU A 158 -2.88 8.38 19.86
N GLY A 159 -2.02 9.36 19.54
CA GLY A 159 -1.76 9.77 18.16
C GLY A 159 -1.18 8.65 17.33
N SER A 160 -0.19 7.93 17.90
CA SER A 160 0.45 6.77 17.26
C SER A 160 -0.52 5.60 17.09
N LEU A 161 -1.36 5.33 18.10
CA LEU A 161 -2.40 4.30 18.06
C LEU A 161 -3.45 4.60 16.99
N GLY A 162 -3.89 5.86 16.90
CA GLY A 162 -4.83 6.29 15.87
C GLY A 162 -4.26 6.11 14.46
N ASN A 163 -2.98 6.41 14.24
CA ASN A 163 -2.33 6.16 12.95
C ASN A 163 -2.21 4.67 12.64
N ALA A 164 -1.86 3.83 13.62
CA ALA A 164 -1.76 2.38 13.44
C ALA A 164 -3.14 1.77 13.08
N TYR A 165 -4.22 2.17 13.76
CA TYR A 165 -5.58 1.76 13.41
C TYR A 165 -6.00 2.25 12.02
N ARG A 166 -5.67 3.50 11.65
CA ARG A 166 -5.94 4.01 10.29
C ARG A 166 -5.27 3.14 9.22
N LEU A 167 -4.00 2.79 9.41
CA LEU A 167 -3.26 1.93 8.49
C LEU A 167 -3.80 0.49 8.46
N GLN A 168 -4.43 0.04 9.55
CA GLN A 168 -5.14 -1.24 9.60
C GLN A 168 -6.55 -1.18 8.97
N GLY A 169 -7.08 0.05 8.69
CA GLY A 169 -8.43 0.27 8.17
C GLY A 169 -9.52 0.30 9.24
N ASP A 170 -9.17 0.31 10.53
CA ASP A 170 -10.13 0.54 11.62
C ASP A 170 -10.28 2.04 11.89
N TYR A 171 -11.03 2.71 11.01
CA TYR A 171 -11.20 4.16 11.05
C TYR A 171 -11.95 4.66 12.27
N GLU A 172 -12.85 3.86 12.85
CA GLU A 172 -13.57 4.25 14.08
C GLU A 172 -12.64 4.27 15.29
N ALA A 173 -11.82 3.24 15.48
CA ALA A 173 -10.82 3.22 16.55
C ALA A 173 -9.77 4.32 16.33
N ALA A 174 -9.38 4.58 15.07
CA ALA A 174 -8.47 5.65 14.70
C ALA A 174 -9.02 7.03 15.09
N LEU A 175 -10.28 7.34 14.72
CA LEU A 175 -10.94 8.60 15.08
C LEU A 175 -11.01 8.78 16.59
N ARG A 176 -11.51 7.78 17.33
CA ARG A 176 -11.59 7.85 18.80
C ARG A 176 -10.22 8.13 19.43
N SER A 177 -9.17 7.49 18.95
CA SER A 177 -7.82 7.66 19.48
C SER A 177 -7.27 9.07 19.22
N LEU A 178 -7.39 9.57 17.99
CA LEU A 178 -6.89 10.90 17.63
C LEU A 178 -7.72 12.05 18.23
N GLN A 179 -9.03 11.89 18.39
CA GLN A 179 -9.87 12.88 19.09
C GLN A 179 -9.45 13.02 20.56
N LYS A 180 -9.15 11.89 21.24
CA LYS A 180 -8.61 11.91 22.61
C LYS A 180 -7.23 12.56 22.65
N SER A 181 -6.34 12.24 21.69
CA SER A 181 -5.02 12.88 21.58
C SER A 181 -5.16 14.39 21.41
N LEU A 182 -6.04 14.85 20.52
CA LEU A 182 -6.32 16.27 20.29
C LEU A 182 -6.83 16.97 21.55
N ALA A 183 -7.82 16.40 22.24
CA ALA A 183 -8.38 16.98 23.47
C ALA A 183 -7.33 17.16 24.58
N ILE A 184 -6.42 16.18 24.74
CA ILE A 184 -5.30 16.29 25.69
C ILE A 184 -4.34 17.41 25.24
N ALA A 185 -3.96 17.43 23.95
CA ALA A 185 -3.03 18.42 23.41
C ALA A 185 -3.58 19.86 23.53
N GLU A 186 -4.86 20.07 23.30
CA GLU A 186 -5.55 21.36 23.45
C GLU A 186 -5.59 21.80 24.93
N LYS A 187 -5.91 20.88 25.85
CA LYS A 187 -5.87 21.17 27.30
C LYS A 187 -4.47 21.58 27.77
N LEU A 188 -3.43 20.98 27.19
CA LEU A 188 -2.03 21.31 27.48
C LEU A 188 -1.54 22.55 26.73
N GLN A 189 -2.33 23.12 25.85
CA GLN A 189 -1.97 24.23 24.96
C GLN A 189 -0.69 23.94 24.16
N ASN A 190 -0.45 22.66 23.82
CA ASN A 190 0.72 22.24 23.07
C ASN A 190 0.45 22.27 21.57
N SER A 191 0.84 23.37 20.91
CA SER A 191 0.56 23.59 19.48
C SER A 191 1.13 22.50 18.57
N ALA A 192 2.29 21.92 18.89
CA ALA A 192 2.89 20.85 18.09
C ALA A 192 2.04 19.58 18.11
N TYR A 193 1.56 19.16 19.29
CA TYR A 193 0.69 17.97 19.42
C TYR A 193 -0.71 18.23 18.84
N VAL A 194 -1.25 19.44 18.99
CA VAL A 194 -2.52 19.85 18.33
C VAL A 194 -2.39 19.72 16.81
N THR A 195 -1.29 20.22 16.24
CA THR A 195 -1.03 20.15 14.80
C THR A 195 -0.87 18.70 14.33
N ALA A 196 -0.13 17.87 15.08
CA ALA A 196 0.05 16.46 14.79
C ALA A 196 -1.29 15.68 14.83
N ALA A 197 -2.11 15.92 15.84
CA ALA A 197 -3.43 15.28 15.97
C ALA A 197 -4.38 15.71 14.84
N LYS A 198 -4.42 17.00 14.47
CA LYS A 198 -5.20 17.50 13.33
C LYS A 198 -4.74 16.90 12.01
N ASN A 199 -3.42 16.77 11.78
CA ASN A 199 -2.90 16.09 10.60
C ASN A 199 -3.33 14.60 10.57
N GLY A 200 -3.29 13.91 11.70
CA GLY A 200 -3.79 12.56 11.84
C GLY A 200 -5.28 12.43 11.51
N LEU A 201 -6.12 13.32 12.05
CA LEU A 201 -7.56 13.36 11.76
C LEU A 201 -7.81 13.63 10.27
N GLY A 202 -7.10 14.60 9.67
CA GLY A 202 -7.16 14.87 8.23
C GLY A 202 -6.86 13.62 7.40
N ASN A 203 -5.82 12.87 7.77
CA ASN A 203 -5.46 11.60 7.09
C ASN A 203 -6.56 10.53 7.22
N ILE A 204 -7.24 10.43 8.37
CA ILE A 204 -8.35 9.48 8.54
C ILE A 204 -9.53 9.89 7.67
N TYR A 205 -9.94 11.17 7.71
CA TYR A 205 -11.03 11.66 6.87
C TYR A 205 -10.73 11.49 5.38
N ALA A 206 -9.48 11.73 4.94
CA ALA A 206 -9.06 11.47 3.57
C ALA A 206 -9.13 9.98 3.19
N SER A 207 -8.82 9.07 4.13
CA SER A 207 -8.96 7.62 3.92
C SER A 207 -10.44 7.21 3.84
N LEU A 208 -11.29 7.76 4.73
CA LEU A 208 -12.75 7.54 4.69
C LEU A 208 -13.34 8.02 3.36
N ALA A 209 -12.98 9.23 2.91
CA ALA A 209 -13.44 9.76 1.62
C ALA A 209 -13.03 8.83 0.47
N LYS A 210 -11.75 8.39 0.42
CA LYS A 210 -11.28 7.43 -0.59
C LYS A 210 -12.12 6.15 -0.59
N ARG A 211 -12.36 5.57 0.58
CA ARG A 211 -13.17 4.36 0.73
C ARG A 211 -14.60 4.55 0.23
N ASP A 212 -15.25 5.65 0.66
CA ASP A 212 -16.65 5.88 0.36
C ASP A 212 -16.87 6.23 -1.12
N TYR A 213 -15.95 6.94 -1.79
CA TYR A 213 -15.96 7.08 -3.25
C TYR A 213 -15.87 5.71 -3.96
N ARG A 214 -15.07 4.76 -3.44
CA ARG A 214 -15.00 3.41 -3.97
C ARG A 214 -16.29 2.62 -3.81
N TYR A 215 -16.95 2.76 -2.67
CA TYR A 215 -18.28 2.18 -2.47
C TYR A 215 -19.32 2.80 -3.40
N ALA A 216 -19.25 4.11 -3.65
CA ALA A 216 -20.11 4.79 -4.61
C ALA A 216 -19.87 4.29 -6.06
N GLU A 217 -18.62 4.06 -6.44
CA GLU A 217 -18.26 3.48 -7.73
C GLU A 217 -18.82 2.07 -7.87
N PHE A 218 -18.63 1.20 -6.87
CA PHE A 218 -19.19 -0.14 -6.85
C PHE A 218 -20.72 -0.13 -6.92
N ALA A 219 -21.39 0.73 -6.16
CA ALA A 219 -22.84 0.90 -6.22
C ALA A 219 -23.30 1.38 -7.60
N SER A 220 -22.54 2.24 -8.26
CA SER A 220 -22.79 2.65 -9.66
C SER A 220 -22.66 1.48 -10.63
N GLU A 221 -21.75 0.56 -10.40
CA GLU A 221 -21.55 -0.63 -11.22
C GLU A 221 -22.68 -1.65 -11.09
N THR A 222 -23.34 -1.69 -9.92
CA THR A 222 -24.48 -2.57 -9.63
C THR A 222 -25.83 -1.89 -9.84
N ASP A 223 -25.85 -0.66 -10.38
CA ASP A 223 -27.03 0.21 -10.57
C ASP A 223 -27.82 0.49 -9.27
N ASP A 224 -27.14 0.43 -8.12
CA ASP A 224 -27.73 0.82 -6.84
C ASP A 224 -27.56 2.32 -6.62
N ARG A 225 -28.53 3.11 -7.16
CA ARG A 225 -28.51 4.56 -7.08
C ARG A 225 -28.55 5.09 -5.65
N ALA A 226 -29.33 4.45 -4.79
CA ALA A 226 -29.47 4.88 -3.39
C ALA A 226 -28.16 4.71 -2.62
N ALA A 227 -27.48 3.57 -2.78
CA ALA A 227 -26.17 3.34 -2.18
C ALA A 227 -25.11 4.28 -2.78
N LYS A 228 -25.12 4.50 -4.11
CA LYS A 228 -24.21 5.45 -4.78
C LYS A 228 -24.34 6.85 -4.20
N ASP A 229 -25.56 7.38 -4.11
CA ASP A 229 -25.81 8.73 -3.61
C ASP A 229 -25.39 8.85 -2.15
N LYS A 230 -25.74 7.88 -1.31
CA LYS A 230 -25.34 7.79 0.09
C LYS A 230 -23.81 7.85 0.26
N PHE A 231 -23.08 6.95 -0.44
CA PHE A 231 -21.64 6.88 -0.31
C PHE A 231 -20.94 8.10 -0.92
N THR A 232 -21.48 8.67 -2.00
CA THR A 232 -20.96 9.93 -2.56
C THR A 232 -21.09 11.07 -1.56
N GLN A 233 -22.23 11.20 -0.88
CA GLN A 233 -22.44 12.21 0.15
C GLN A 233 -21.46 12.03 1.32
N GLN A 234 -21.30 10.79 1.82
CA GLN A 234 -20.36 10.48 2.90
C GLN A 234 -18.91 10.83 2.51
N ALA A 235 -18.52 10.51 1.28
CA ALA A 235 -17.20 10.83 0.75
C ALA A 235 -16.94 12.35 0.72
N VAL A 236 -17.90 13.14 0.23
CA VAL A 236 -17.82 14.60 0.17
C VAL A 236 -17.71 15.22 1.57
N GLU A 237 -18.48 14.74 2.55
CA GLU A 237 -18.41 15.21 3.94
C GLU A 237 -17.05 14.87 4.57
N SER A 238 -16.53 13.68 4.31
CA SER A 238 -15.20 13.25 4.77
C SER A 238 -14.09 14.09 4.12
N ASP A 239 -14.14 14.36 2.81
CA ASP A 239 -13.16 15.23 2.15
C ASP A 239 -13.21 16.67 2.68
N ARG A 240 -14.41 17.22 2.97
CA ARG A 240 -14.53 18.53 3.60
C ARG A 240 -13.84 18.57 4.96
N SER A 241 -14.02 17.54 5.79
CA SER A 241 -13.37 17.43 7.11
C SER A 241 -11.86 17.28 6.99
N ALA A 242 -11.38 16.52 5.97
CA ALA A 242 -9.96 16.39 5.67
C ALA A 242 -9.35 17.74 5.25
N ILE A 243 -9.99 18.46 4.34
CA ILE A 243 -9.58 19.78 3.85
C ILE A 243 -9.45 20.75 5.03
N GLN A 244 -10.48 20.89 5.86
CA GLN A 244 -10.45 21.77 7.03
C GLN A 244 -9.29 21.42 7.98
N SER A 245 -9.05 20.13 8.19
CA SER A 245 -7.97 19.67 9.05
C SER A 245 -6.59 20.03 8.48
N PHE A 246 -6.37 19.80 7.17
CA PHE A 246 -5.09 20.10 6.53
C PHE A 246 -4.83 21.60 6.38
N GLU A 247 -5.85 22.43 6.13
CA GLU A 247 -5.73 23.90 6.12
C GLU A 247 -5.26 24.44 7.48
N ALA A 248 -5.81 23.89 8.57
CA ALA A 248 -5.38 24.24 9.92
C ALA A 248 -3.91 23.83 10.16
N VAL A 249 -3.48 22.65 9.63
CA VAL A 249 -2.08 22.18 9.71
C VAL A 249 -1.15 23.07 8.89
N VAL A 250 -1.52 23.46 7.67
CA VAL A 250 -0.73 24.40 6.83
C VAL A 250 -0.51 25.71 7.56
N THR A 251 -1.58 26.27 8.12
CA THR A 251 -1.52 27.52 8.89
C THR A 251 -0.59 27.42 10.09
N ALA A 252 -0.71 26.35 10.88
CA ALA A 252 0.13 26.12 12.05
C ALA A 252 1.60 25.87 11.67
N ALA A 253 1.86 25.10 10.61
CA ALA A 253 3.21 24.81 10.12
C ALA A 253 3.94 26.09 9.67
N ARG A 254 3.23 27.02 9.02
CA ARG A 254 3.76 28.35 8.66
C ARG A 254 4.12 29.18 9.88
N GLN A 255 3.22 29.24 10.86
CA GLN A 255 3.47 29.96 12.12
C GLN A 255 4.67 29.40 12.90
N GLN A 256 4.87 28.08 12.83
CA GLN A 256 6.00 27.37 13.47
C GLN A 256 7.27 27.37 12.62
N ASN A 257 7.26 27.97 11.43
CA ASN A 257 8.35 27.92 10.44
C ASN A 257 8.85 26.49 10.18
N ASN A 258 7.90 25.55 10.00
CA ASN A 258 8.19 24.13 9.75
C ASN A 258 7.87 23.76 8.28
N PRO A 259 8.83 23.92 7.35
CA PRO A 259 8.60 23.68 5.93
C PRO A 259 8.29 22.22 5.60
N THR A 260 8.78 21.25 6.37
CA THR A 260 8.49 19.82 6.16
C THR A 260 7.03 19.53 6.41
N GLN A 261 6.49 20.00 7.53
CA GLN A 261 5.09 19.81 7.87
C GLN A 261 4.16 20.59 6.93
N GLU A 262 4.56 21.81 6.53
CA GLU A 262 3.84 22.61 5.53
C GLU A 262 3.73 21.86 4.19
N SER A 263 4.85 21.35 3.67
CA SER A 263 4.90 20.61 2.42
C SER A 263 4.02 19.35 2.46
N GLN A 264 4.10 18.56 3.54
CA GLN A 264 3.26 17.37 3.72
C GLN A 264 1.76 17.72 3.77
N ALA A 265 1.41 18.74 4.52
CA ALA A 265 0.01 19.17 4.65
C ALA A 265 -0.54 19.71 3.32
N LEU A 266 0.24 20.49 2.55
CA LEU A 266 -0.14 20.97 1.23
C LEU A 266 -0.35 19.81 0.22
N LEU A 267 0.50 18.79 0.25
CA LEU A 267 0.31 17.59 -0.59
C LEU A 267 -0.93 16.78 -0.21
N ASN A 268 -1.24 16.68 1.08
CA ASN A 268 -2.46 16.04 1.56
C ASN A 268 -3.70 16.84 1.16
N LEU A 269 -3.65 18.15 1.32
CA LEU A 269 -4.69 19.09 0.91
C LEU A 269 -4.93 19.01 -0.60
N ALA A 270 -3.87 19.07 -1.42
CA ALA A 270 -3.96 18.95 -2.87
C ALA A 270 -4.61 17.63 -3.31
N THR A 271 -4.30 16.51 -2.61
CA THR A 271 -4.93 15.22 -2.90
C THR A 271 -6.43 15.23 -2.59
N SER A 272 -6.87 15.85 -1.49
CA SER A 272 -8.30 15.99 -1.16
C SER A 272 -9.02 16.95 -2.13
N TYR A 273 -8.39 18.05 -2.53
CA TYR A 273 -8.90 18.95 -3.57
C TYR A 273 -9.07 18.25 -4.91
N GLN A 274 -8.07 17.47 -5.33
CA GLN A 274 -8.13 16.69 -6.56
C GLN A 274 -9.35 15.75 -6.58
N ARG A 275 -9.60 15.01 -5.49
CA ARG A 275 -10.78 14.13 -5.38
C ARG A 275 -12.09 14.92 -5.45
N SER A 276 -12.12 16.09 -4.86
CA SER A 276 -13.28 17.00 -4.87
C SER A 276 -13.43 17.77 -6.19
N GLY A 277 -12.57 17.56 -7.18
CA GLY A 277 -12.58 18.28 -8.47
C GLY A 277 -12.15 19.75 -8.38
N LEU A 278 -11.52 20.15 -7.28
CA LEU A 278 -11.04 21.52 -7.05
C LEU A 278 -9.63 21.73 -7.65
N PRO A 279 -9.27 22.99 -8.03
CA PRO A 279 -7.96 23.28 -8.60
C PRO A 279 -6.84 23.14 -7.59
N ILE A 280 -5.71 22.53 -7.99
CA ILE A 280 -4.57 22.23 -7.11
C ILE A 280 -3.27 22.97 -7.48
N ASP A 281 -3.22 23.67 -8.62
CA ASP A 281 -2.01 24.27 -9.19
C ASP A 281 -1.26 25.18 -8.21
N SER A 282 -1.98 26.03 -7.49
CA SER A 282 -1.38 26.93 -6.50
C SER A 282 -0.69 26.18 -5.36
N MET A 283 -1.25 25.05 -4.91
CA MET A 283 -0.65 24.23 -3.86
C MET A 283 0.58 23.49 -4.37
N LEU A 284 0.52 22.94 -5.57
CA LEU A 284 1.67 22.25 -6.18
C LEU A 284 2.85 23.21 -6.37
N LYS A 285 2.59 24.45 -6.79
CA LYS A 285 3.61 25.49 -6.87
C LYS A 285 4.23 25.80 -5.50
N GLN A 286 3.42 25.98 -4.45
CA GLN A 286 3.91 26.22 -3.10
C GLN A 286 4.79 25.07 -2.59
N VAL A 287 4.39 23.82 -2.81
CA VAL A 287 5.21 22.64 -2.45
C VAL A 287 6.54 22.64 -3.20
N ASN A 288 6.52 22.96 -4.50
CA ASN A 288 7.74 23.04 -5.30
C ASN A 288 8.70 24.13 -4.79
N ASP A 289 8.17 25.29 -4.40
CA ASP A 289 8.96 26.40 -3.85
C ASP A 289 9.61 26.05 -2.48
N LEU A 290 8.98 25.11 -1.74
CA LEU A 290 9.50 24.65 -0.45
C LEU A 290 10.61 23.58 -0.60
N ARG A 291 10.72 22.88 -1.72
CA ARG A 291 11.56 21.67 -1.90
C ARG A 291 13.02 21.86 -1.47
N ASP A 292 13.61 23.03 -1.79
CA ASP A 292 15.02 23.31 -1.54
C ASP A 292 15.29 23.68 -0.06
N ARG A 293 14.24 23.98 0.69
CA ARG A 293 14.28 24.22 2.14
C ARG A 293 14.12 22.95 2.97
N LEU A 294 13.74 21.83 2.34
CA LEU A 294 13.54 20.56 3.03
C LEU A 294 14.86 19.82 3.19
N PRO A 295 15.14 19.27 4.39
CA PRO A 295 16.30 18.40 4.59
C PRO A 295 16.15 17.10 3.80
N ASP A 296 17.27 16.50 3.39
CA ASP A 296 17.26 15.22 2.71
C ASP A 296 16.76 14.11 3.66
N SER A 297 15.52 13.69 3.44
CA SER A 297 14.78 12.75 4.28
C SER A 297 13.87 11.87 3.44
N ARG A 298 13.38 10.79 4.05
CA ARG A 298 12.36 9.94 3.45
C ARG A 298 11.12 10.75 3.04
N ASP A 299 10.68 11.65 3.90
CA ASP A 299 9.51 12.50 3.65
C ASP A 299 9.69 13.42 2.45
N LYS A 300 10.90 14.04 2.29
CA LYS A 300 11.22 14.84 1.11
C LYS A 300 11.17 14.00 -0.15
N ALA A 301 11.78 12.83 -0.16
CA ALA A 301 11.83 11.97 -1.35
C ALA A 301 10.42 11.50 -1.76
N TYR A 302 9.59 11.02 -0.84
CA TYR A 302 8.19 10.70 -1.13
C TYR A 302 7.36 11.93 -1.51
N GLY A 303 7.63 13.08 -0.89
CA GLY A 303 6.99 14.34 -1.24
C GLY A 303 7.21 14.72 -2.72
N LEU A 304 8.45 14.58 -3.20
CA LEU A 304 8.80 14.82 -4.61
C LEU A 304 8.10 13.83 -5.55
N ILE A 305 8.02 12.55 -5.19
CA ILE A 305 7.28 11.53 -5.98
C ILE A 305 5.79 11.90 -6.03
N ARG A 306 5.18 12.27 -4.89
CA ARG A 306 3.77 12.66 -4.83
C ARG A 306 3.50 13.92 -5.65
N LEU A 307 4.36 14.92 -5.53
CA LEU A 307 4.27 16.16 -6.32
C LEU A 307 4.32 15.87 -7.82
N ALA A 308 5.26 15.03 -8.26
CA ALA A 308 5.38 14.59 -9.64
C ALA A 308 4.10 13.89 -10.14
N ASN A 309 3.52 13.00 -9.32
CA ASN A 309 2.29 12.29 -9.67
C ASN A 309 1.09 13.24 -9.78
N LEU A 310 0.93 14.19 -8.84
CA LEU A 310 -0.16 15.17 -8.84
C LEU A 310 -0.05 16.13 -10.04
N TRP A 311 1.16 16.50 -10.43
CA TRP A 311 1.38 17.31 -11.64
C TRP A 311 1.09 16.56 -12.94
N GLN A 312 1.40 15.27 -12.96
CA GLN A 312 1.16 14.43 -14.14
C GLN A 312 -0.34 14.14 -14.33
N GLN A 313 -1.11 14.07 -13.25
CA GLN A 313 -2.55 13.83 -13.28
C GLN A 313 -3.28 14.83 -12.39
N PRO A 314 -3.46 16.09 -12.83
CA PRO A 314 -4.13 17.12 -12.01
C PRO A 314 -5.62 16.83 -11.80
N LYS A 315 -6.23 15.98 -12.64
CA LYS A 315 -7.59 15.45 -12.46
C LYS A 315 -7.53 13.93 -12.31
N LEU A 316 -8.26 13.42 -11.32
CA LEU A 316 -8.36 11.97 -11.11
C LEU A 316 -9.27 11.39 -12.20
N ASP A 317 -8.67 10.67 -13.15
CA ASP A 317 -9.40 9.87 -14.12
C ASP A 317 -8.89 8.43 -14.04
N PRO A 318 -9.67 7.50 -13.44
CA PRO A 318 -9.26 6.11 -13.29
C PRO A 318 -9.06 5.39 -14.64
N ASN A 319 -9.60 5.94 -15.74
CA ASN A 319 -9.47 5.36 -17.08
C ASN A 319 -8.20 5.80 -17.81
N VAL A 320 -7.51 6.83 -17.31
CA VAL A 320 -6.30 7.38 -17.93
C VAL A 320 -5.06 6.83 -17.24
N TYR A 321 -4.49 5.77 -17.79
CA TYR A 321 -3.23 5.19 -17.32
C TYR A 321 -2.02 6.09 -17.63
N CYS A 322 -2.02 6.73 -18.80
CA CYS A 322 -0.99 7.67 -19.25
C CYS A 322 -1.62 9.02 -19.56
N SER A 323 -1.21 10.08 -18.88
CA SER A 323 -1.60 11.44 -19.22
C SER A 323 -0.97 11.87 -20.54
N SER A 324 -1.75 12.57 -21.37
CA SER A 324 -1.24 13.19 -22.61
C SER A 324 -0.34 14.40 -22.35
N GLN A 325 -0.40 14.97 -21.15
CA GLN A 325 0.43 16.11 -20.72
C GLN A 325 1.41 15.66 -19.65
N THR A 326 2.69 15.62 -19.97
CA THR A 326 3.76 15.32 -19.01
C THR A 326 4.64 16.56 -18.87
N PRO A 327 4.47 17.36 -17.80
CA PRO A 327 5.31 18.50 -17.55
C PRO A 327 6.79 18.09 -17.43
N SER A 328 7.70 18.93 -17.92
CA SER A 328 9.16 18.71 -17.82
C SER A 328 9.63 18.61 -16.37
N GLU A 329 8.91 19.26 -15.47
CA GLU A 329 9.14 19.24 -14.01
C GLU A 329 9.00 17.84 -13.42
N THR A 330 8.14 16.97 -13.98
CA THR A 330 7.95 15.60 -13.48
C THR A 330 9.26 14.82 -13.47
N VAL A 331 10.05 14.90 -14.54
CA VAL A 331 11.35 14.23 -14.64
C VAL A 331 12.32 14.78 -13.60
N THR A 332 12.39 16.10 -13.47
CA THR A 332 13.26 16.78 -12.49
C THR A 332 12.93 16.38 -11.05
N LEU A 333 11.65 16.31 -10.70
CA LEU A 333 11.19 15.91 -9.39
C LEU A 333 11.52 14.45 -9.07
N LEU A 334 11.30 13.54 -10.03
CA LEU A 334 11.61 12.11 -9.85
C LEU A 334 13.12 11.86 -9.77
N GLN A 335 13.93 12.57 -10.57
CA GLN A 335 15.39 12.55 -10.44
C GLN A 335 15.86 13.10 -9.08
N GLY A 336 15.24 14.18 -8.61
CA GLY A 336 15.45 14.71 -7.28
C GLY A 336 15.15 13.69 -6.18
N ALA A 337 14.04 12.96 -6.30
CA ALA A 337 13.67 11.88 -5.38
C ALA A 337 14.71 10.74 -5.38
N ILE A 338 15.19 10.33 -6.55
CA ILE A 338 16.27 9.33 -6.68
C ILE A 338 17.53 9.82 -5.98
N THR A 339 17.94 11.07 -6.23
CA THR A 339 19.16 11.64 -5.60
C THR A 339 19.03 11.68 -4.08
N VAL A 340 17.88 12.12 -3.55
CA VAL A 340 17.64 12.16 -2.11
C VAL A 340 17.67 10.77 -1.51
N SER A 341 16.96 9.79 -2.12
CA SER A 341 16.91 8.42 -1.62
C SER A 341 18.27 7.74 -1.58
N GLN A 342 19.13 8.00 -2.58
CA GLN A 342 20.52 7.51 -2.60
C GLN A 342 21.37 8.12 -1.47
N ARG A 343 21.24 9.43 -1.24
CA ARG A 343 21.96 10.11 -0.14
C ARG A 343 21.57 9.59 1.24
N ILE A 344 20.31 9.26 1.45
CA ILE A 344 19.82 8.72 2.73
C ILE A 344 19.90 7.18 2.81
N ASN A 345 20.38 6.51 1.75
CA ASN A 345 20.46 5.05 1.62
C ASN A 345 19.09 4.36 1.83
N ASP A 346 18.01 4.94 1.26
CA ASP A 346 16.65 4.35 1.28
C ASP A 346 16.33 3.70 -0.06
N SER A 347 16.66 2.42 -0.19
CA SER A 347 16.43 1.64 -1.41
C SER A 347 14.94 1.47 -1.77
N GLN A 348 14.04 1.55 -0.79
CA GLN A 348 12.60 1.47 -1.04
C GLN A 348 12.11 2.71 -1.79
N VAL A 349 12.46 3.90 -1.32
CA VAL A 349 12.08 5.15 -1.99
C VAL A 349 12.77 5.25 -3.34
N GLU A 350 14.04 4.84 -3.45
CA GLU A 350 14.78 4.80 -4.71
C GLU A 350 14.05 3.93 -5.74
N SER A 351 13.64 2.72 -5.34
CA SER A 351 12.84 1.82 -6.17
C SER A 351 11.57 2.47 -6.67
N PHE A 352 10.80 3.12 -5.79
CA PHE A 352 9.58 3.83 -6.20
C PHE A 352 9.86 4.98 -7.16
N ALA A 353 10.87 5.80 -6.90
CA ALA A 353 11.22 6.94 -7.76
C ALA A 353 11.67 6.49 -9.16
N LEU A 354 12.54 5.47 -9.23
CA LEU A 354 13.01 4.86 -10.48
C LEU A 354 11.85 4.24 -11.26
N GLY A 355 10.98 3.49 -10.59
CA GLY A 355 9.82 2.85 -11.23
C GLY A 355 8.81 3.87 -11.76
N ARG A 356 8.55 4.97 -11.03
CA ARG A 356 7.70 6.07 -11.51
C ARG A 356 8.32 6.83 -12.68
N LEU A 357 9.63 7.03 -12.68
CA LEU A 357 10.34 7.61 -13.82
C LEU A 357 10.31 6.66 -15.03
N GLY A 358 10.43 5.35 -14.81
CA GLY A 358 10.23 4.32 -15.84
C GLY A 358 8.83 4.38 -16.45
N HIS A 359 7.80 4.51 -15.60
CA HIS A 359 6.41 4.67 -16.06
C HIS A 359 6.19 5.95 -16.87
N HIS A 360 6.81 7.06 -16.47
CA HIS A 360 6.78 8.29 -17.26
C HIS A 360 7.28 8.06 -18.71
N TYR A 361 8.43 7.37 -18.87
CA TYR A 361 8.95 7.03 -20.19
C TYR A 361 8.14 5.95 -20.92
N GLU A 362 7.50 5.01 -20.20
CA GLU A 362 6.53 4.05 -20.75
C GLU A 362 5.39 4.80 -21.45
N CYS A 363 4.83 5.81 -20.77
CA CYS A 363 3.75 6.64 -21.30
C CYS A 363 4.19 7.48 -22.54
N GLN A 364 5.44 7.87 -22.61
CA GLN A 364 6.03 8.53 -23.78
C GLN A 364 6.42 7.55 -24.89
N ARG A 365 6.20 6.24 -24.73
CA ARG A 365 6.63 5.17 -25.63
C ARG A 365 8.16 5.10 -25.84
N ASN A 366 8.93 5.68 -24.92
CA ASN A 366 10.38 5.49 -24.88
C ASN A 366 10.70 4.19 -24.10
N PHE A 367 10.37 3.06 -24.72
CA PHE A 367 10.44 1.76 -24.08
C PHE A 367 11.85 1.35 -23.65
N THR A 368 12.89 1.78 -24.37
CA THR A 368 14.28 1.49 -23.99
C THR A 368 14.64 2.13 -22.66
N GLN A 369 14.33 3.42 -22.49
CA GLN A 369 14.61 4.13 -21.25
C GLN A 369 13.69 3.65 -20.12
N ALA A 370 12.42 3.39 -20.43
CA ALA A 370 11.45 2.84 -19.50
C ALA A 370 11.92 1.51 -18.92
N LEU A 371 12.34 0.56 -19.76
CA LEU A 371 12.81 -0.75 -19.34
C LEU A 371 14.07 -0.66 -18.47
N LYS A 372 15.05 0.18 -18.87
CA LYS A 372 16.28 0.42 -18.09
C LYS A 372 15.97 0.89 -16.66
N LEU A 373 15.12 1.90 -16.53
CA LEU A 373 14.74 2.46 -15.22
C LEU A 373 13.93 1.48 -14.38
N THR A 374 13.02 0.73 -15.02
CA THR A 374 12.23 -0.31 -14.35
C THR A 374 13.12 -1.44 -13.82
N GLN A 375 14.14 -1.84 -14.57
CA GLN A 375 15.13 -2.83 -14.11
C GLN A 375 15.95 -2.30 -12.91
N GLN A 376 16.34 -1.03 -12.93
CA GLN A 376 16.98 -0.41 -11.77
C GLN A 376 16.04 -0.37 -10.55
N ALA A 377 14.74 -0.09 -10.75
CA ALA A 377 13.73 -0.16 -9.69
C ALA A 377 13.59 -1.58 -9.11
N GLN A 378 13.61 -2.62 -9.97
CA GLN A 378 13.61 -4.02 -9.52
C GLN A 378 14.83 -4.37 -8.67
N LEU A 379 16.01 -3.90 -9.07
CA LEU A 379 17.25 -4.11 -8.31
C LEU A 379 17.20 -3.43 -6.94
N ALA A 380 16.71 -2.20 -6.87
CA ALA A 380 16.54 -1.50 -5.60
C ALA A 380 15.48 -2.16 -4.68
N ALA A 381 14.50 -2.87 -5.25
CA ALA A 381 13.40 -3.55 -4.53
C ALA A 381 13.70 -5.00 -4.12
N GLN A 382 14.95 -5.48 -4.13
CA GLN A 382 15.35 -6.90 -4.11
C GLN A 382 14.62 -7.81 -3.11
N ASN A 383 14.22 -7.34 -1.95
CA ASN A 383 13.52 -8.12 -0.91
C ASN A 383 12.24 -7.41 -0.41
N GLN A 384 11.61 -6.61 -1.27
CA GLN A 384 10.51 -5.73 -0.85
C GLN A 384 9.18 -6.13 -1.50
N SER A 385 8.11 -5.92 -0.77
CA SER A 385 6.73 -6.22 -1.19
C SER A 385 6.25 -5.46 -2.43
N ASN A 386 7.00 -4.46 -2.91
CA ASN A 386 6.67 -3.66 -4.09
C ASN A 386 7.30 -4.15 -5.40
N ARG A 387 8.13 -5.21 -5.38
CA ARG A 387 8.81 -5.71 -6.57
C ARG A 387 7.85 -6.11 -7.68
N TYR A 388 6.69 -6.69 -7.35
CA TYR A 388 5.68 -7.09 -8.33
C TYR A 388 5.21 -5.94 -9.23
N LEU A 389 5.23 -4.68 -8.74
CA LEU A 389 4.87 -3.51 -9.55
C LEU A 389 5.81 -3.33 -10.74
N TRP A 390 7.09 -3.56 -10.52
CA TRP A 390 8.12 -3.38 -11.56
C TRP A 390 8.22 -4.59 -12.49
N ASP A 391 7.95 -5.79 -12.00
CA ASP A 391 7.79 -6.98 -12.83
C ASP A 391 6.57 -6.82 -13.75
N TRP A 392 5.45 -6.33 -13.23
CA TRP A 392 4.26 -5.98 -14.01
C TRP A 392 4.54 -4.88 -15.05
N GLN A 393 5.20 -3.79 -14.67
CA GLN A 393 5.60 -2.72 -15.61
C GLN A 393 6.53 -3.25 -16.70
N THR A 394 7.48 -4.10 -16.36
CA THR A 394 8.36 -4.79 -17.33
C THR A 394 7.52 -5.59 -18.33
N GLY A 395 6.52 -6.33 -17.86
CA GLY A 395 5.59 -7.09 -18.71
C GLY A 395 4.89 -6.22 -19.74
N ARG A 396 4.31 -5.08 -19.32
CA ARG A 396 3.64 -4.12 -20.22
C ARG A 396 4.59 -3.51 -21.25
N ILE A 397 5.79 -3.12 -20.83
CA ILE A 397 6.79 -2.53 -21.73
C ILE A 397 7.21 -3.55 -22.79
N LEU A 398 7.51 -4.80 -22.39
CA LEU A 398 7.90 -5.87 -23.31
C LEU A 398 6.76 -6.25 -24.26
N GLN A 399 5.53 -6.28 -23.77
CA GLN A 399 4.35 -6.51 -24.60
C GLN A 399 4.19 -5.40 -25.65
N ALA A 400 4.38 -4.13 -25.29
CA ALA A 400 4.34 -3.00 -26.22
C ALA A 400 5.46 -3.02 -27.26
N GLN A 401 6.59 -3.67 -26.97
CA GLN A 401 7.69 -3.93 -27.89
C GLN A 401 7.48 -5.17 -28.78
N GLY A 402 6.42 -5.96 -28.56
CA GLY A 402 6.15 -7.21 -29.27
C GLY A 402 6.93 -8.43 -28.76
N GLU A 403 7.65 -8.28 -27.65
CA GLU A 403 8.46 -9.35 -27.01
C GLU A 403 7.57 -10.24 -26.12
N THR A 404 6.56 -10.88 -26.73
CA THR A 404 5.46 -11.55 -26.03
C THR A 404 5.92 -12.62 -25.03
N ALA A 405 6.91 -13.46 -25.40
CA ALA A 405 7.41 -14.52 -24.51
C ALA A 405 8.07 -13.94 -23.24
N LYS A 406 8.88 -12.89 -23.41
CA LYS A 406 9.52 -12.20 -22.27
C LYS A 406 8.48 -11.45 -21.42
N ALA A 407 7.44 -10.90 -22.06
CA ALA A 407 6.35 -10.25 -21.35
C ALA A 407 5.60 -11.27 -20.44
N ILE A 408 5.25 -12.45 -20.94
CA ILE A 408 4.63 -13.52 -20.15
C ILE A 408 5.48 -13.84 -18.92
N THR A 409 6.80 -14.07 -19.11
CA THR A 409 7.72 -14.36 -17.99
C THR A 409 7.73 -13.24 -16.95
N ALA A 410 7.71 -11.96 -17.38
CA ALA A 410 7.69 -10.82 -16.45
C ALA A 410 6.36 -10.76 -15.65
N TYR A 411 5.24 -10.98 -16.31
CA TYR A 411 3.93 -11.07 -15.63
C TYR A 411 3.85 -12.28 -14.66
N GLU A 412 4.41 -13.43 -15.03
CA GLU A 412 4.48 -14.61 -14.15
C GLU A 412 5.29 -14.32 -12.89
N ASN A 413 6.41 -13.60 -13.03
CA ASN A 413 7.19 -13.13 -11.87
C ASN A 413 6.38 -12.19 -10.98
N ALA A 414 5.61 -11.27 -11.56
CA ALA A 414 4.73 -10.39 -10.79
C ALA A 414 3.66 -11.18 -10.01
N VAL A 415 3.00 -12.15 -10.66
CA VAL A 415 2.01 -13.04 -10.01
C VAL A 415 2.64 -13.87 -8.90
N LYS A 416 3.86 -14.40 -9.14
CA LYS A 416 4.62 -15.15 -8.12
C LYS A 416 4.91 -14.27 -6.91
N ALA A 417 5.45 -13.08 -7.11
CA ALA A 417 5.73 -12.13 -6.03
C ALA A 417 4.46 -11.74 -5.25
N LEU A 418 3.34 -11.52 -5.95
CA LEU A 418 2.04 -11.27 -5.32
C LEU A 418 1.57 -12.44 -4.43
N LYS A 419 1.79 -13.69 -4.85
CA LYS A 419 1.45 -14.87 -4.05
C LYS A 419 2.29 -14.95 -2.77
N GLU A 420 3.56 -14.59 -2.83
CA GLU A 420 4.49 -14.62 -1.68
C GLU A 420 4.15 -13.56 -0.61
N ILE A 421 3.80 -12.34 -1.03
CA ILE A 421 3.49 -11.23 -0.10
C ILE A 421 2.04 -11.19 0.38
N ARG A 422 1.19 -12.08 -0.13
CA ARG A 422 -0.26 -12.01 0.04
C ARG A 422 -0.72 -12.17 1.48
N GLY A 423 -0.11 -13.05 2.26
CA GLY A 423 -0.37 -13.18 3.69
C GLY A 423 -0.12 -11.85 4.43
N ASP A 424 1.00 -11.20 4.12
CA ASP A 424 1.38 -9.94 4.74
C ASP A 424 0.47 -8.77 4.33
N LEU A 425 0.00 -8.75 3.08
CA LEU A 425 -0.88 -7.71 2.55
C LEU A 425 -2.32 -7.81 3.09
N ALA A 426 -2.86 -9.02 3.20
CA ALA A 426 -4.20 -9.24 3.76
C ALA A 426 -4.30 -8.82 5.24
N ILE A 427 -3.18 -8.94 5.97
CA ILE A 427 -3.04 -8.52 7.37
C ILE A 427 -2.93 -7.00 7.51
N ALA A 428 -2.39 -6.33 6.50
CA ALA A 428 -1.94 -4.94 6.62
C ALA A 428 -3.06 -3.91 6.59
N SER A 429 -4.20 -4.14 5.91
CA SER A 429 -5.27 -3.14 5.80
C SER A 429 -6.62 -3.75 5.38
N ARG A 430 -7.71 -3.34 6.06
CA ARG A 430 -9.09 -3.64 5.62
C ARG A 430 -9.43 -2.99 4.26
N ASP A 431 -8.73 -1.93 3.87
CA ASP A 431 -8.89 -1.29 2.55
C ASP A 431 -8.24 -2.08 1.42
N PHE A 432 -7.48 -3.13 1.75
CA PHE A 432 -6.81 -3.98 0.77
C PHE A 432 -7.78 -4.61 -0.26
N GLN A 433 -9.06 -4.79 0.11
CA GLN A 433 -10.07 -5.28 -0.83
C GLN A 433 -10.20 -4.39 -2.08
N PHE A 434 -10.08 -3.07 -1.92
CA PHE A 434 -10.13 -2.13 -3.05
C PHE A 434 -8.80 -2.04 -3.78
N ASP A 435 -7.68 -2.04 -3.05
CA ASP A 435 -6.35 -2.05 -3.66
C ASP A 435 -6.11 -3.36 -4.42
N PHE A 436 -6.73 -4.49 -3.98
CA PHE A 436 -6.70 -5.76 -4.68
C PHE A 436 -7.28 -5.63 -6.10
N ARG A 437 -8.47 -5.05 -6.23
CA ARG A 437 -9.16 -4.86 -7.52
C ARG A 437 -8.37 -3.96 -8.47
N ASP A 438 -7.75 -2.89 -7.95
CA ASP A 438 -7.11 -1.89 -8.80
C ASP A 438 -5.65 -2.20 -9.11
N VAL A 439 -4.97 -2.96 -8.26
CA VAL A 439 -3.52 -3.16 -8.35
C VAL A 439 -3.15 -4.63 -8.55
N VAL A 440 -3.89 -5.56 -7.94
CA VAL A 440 -3.59 -7.00 -8.00
C VAL A 440 -4.32 -7.69 -9.16
N GLU A 441 -5.63 -7.50 -9.24
CA GLU A 441 -6.47 -8.13 -10.27
C GLU A 441 -6.00 -7.84 -11.70
N PRO A 442 -5.60 -6.60 -12.07
CA PRO A 442 -5.11 -6.31 -13.42
C PRO A 442 -3.90 -7.16 -13.83
N VAL A 443 -2.97 -7.43 -12.90
CA VAL A 443 -1.78 -8.25 -13.19
C VAL A 443 -2.17 -9.65 -13.66
N TYR A 444 -3.11 -10.28 -12.95
CA TYR A 444 -3.61 -11.61 -13.33
C TYR A 444 -4.38 -11.60 -14.64
N ARG A 445 -5.25 -10.59 -14.85
CA ARG A 445 -6.07 -10.49 -16.06
C ARG A 445 -5.24 -10.21 -17.31
N GLU A 446 -4.25 -9.32 -17.22
CA GLU A 446 -3.34 -9.02 -18.33
C GLU A 446 -2.47 -10.24 -18.68
N LEU A 447 -1.94 -10.98 -17.68
CA LEU A 447 -1.23 -12.24 -17.92
C LEU A 447 -2.14 -13.26 -18.62
N THR A 448 -3.36 -13.47 -18.09
CA THR A 448 -4.32 -14.42 -18.65
C THR A 448 -4.66 -14.07 -20.10
N GLU A 449 -4.91 -12.78 -20.40
CA GLU A 449 -5.17 -12.32 -21.76
C GLU A 449 -4.02 -12.64 -22.70
N LEU A 450 -2.79 -12.37 -22.28
CA LEU A 450 -1.59 -12.61 -23.09
C LEU A 450 -1.36 -14.10 -23.33
N GLN A 451 -1.55 -14.95 -22.32
CA GLN A 451 -1.49 -16.41 -22.45
C GLN A 451 -2.55 -16.94 -23.43
N LEU A 452 -3.80 -16.47 -23.34
CA LEU A 452 -4.87 -16.88 -24.26
C LEU A 452 -4.67 -16.41 -25.70
N LEU A 453 -4.13 -15.21 -25.91
CA LEU A 453 -3.81 -14.70 -27.25
C LEU A 453 -2.72 -15.54 -27.94
N THR A 454 -1.78 -16.03 -27.17
CA THR A 454 -0.71 -16.89 -27.68
C THR A 454 -1.16 -18.34 -27.89
N ALA A 455 -2.20 -18.79 -27.19
CA ALA A 455 -2.79 -20.14 -27.32
C ALA A 455 -3.56 -20.34 -28.65
N SER A 456 -4.01 -19.28 -29.31
CA SER A 456 -4.91 -19.34 -30.49
C SER A 456 -4.30 -19.91 -31.77
N ASN A 457 -2.99 -20.26 -31.81
CA ASN A 457 -2.31 -20.83 -32.97
C ASN A 457 -1.86 -22.27 -32.73
N LYS A 458 -2.19 -23.19 -33.63
CA LYS A 458 -2.15 -24.66 -33.57
C LYS A 458 -0.81 -25.41 -33.32
N THR A 459 0.11 -24.95 -32.49
CA THR A 459 1.34 -25.69 -32.13
C THR A 459 1.28 -26.20 -30.68
N LEU A 460 1.96 -27.33 -30.38
CA LEU A 460 1.98 -27.97 -29.05
C LEU A 460 2.39 -27.03 -27.88
N GLU A 461 3.33 -26.13 -28.11
CA GLU A 461 3.71 -25.09 -27.12
C GLU A 461 2.57 -24.15 -26.76
N LYS A 462 1.64 -23.93 -27.67
CA LYS A 462 0.51 -23.01 -27.53
C LYS A 462 -0.72 -23.64 -26.86
N GLN A 463 -0.81 -24.96 -26.83
CA GLN A 463 -1.86 -25.70 -26.09
C GLN A 463 -1.64 -25.62 -24.57
N ASN A 464 -0.39 -25.53 -24.12
CA ASN A 464 -0.06 -25.31 -22.71
C ASN A 464 -0.51 -23.94 -22.21
N ASN A 465 -0.57 -22.91 -23.07
CA ASN A 465 -0.91 -21.56 -22.66
C ASN A 465 -2.40 -21.39 -22.27
N ALA A 466 -3.33 -22.14 -22.87
CA ALA A 466 -4.73 -22.13 -22.45
C ALA A 466 -4.93 -22.76 -21.06
N ALA A 467 -4.21 -23.84 -20.77
CA ALA A 467 -4.20 -24.44 -19.43
C ALA A 467 -3.56 -23.51 -18.40
N SER A 468 -2.43 -22.87 -18.75
CA SER A 468 -1.77 -21.88 -17.89
C SER A 468 -2.67 -20.66 -17.62
N ALA A 469 -3.44 -20.21 -18.61
CA ALA A 469 -4.41 -19.13 -18.43
C ALA A 469 -5.52 -19.50 -17.43
N LEU A 470 -6.04 -20.74 -17.50
CA LEU A 470 -7.01 -21.25 -16.52
C LEU A 470 -6.39 -21.34 -15.11
N GLU A 471 -5.16 -21.80 -14.97
CA GLU A 471 -4.47 -21.83 -13.68
C GLU A 471 -4.21 -20.42 -13.12
N THR A 472 -3.93 -19.45 -13.99
CA THR A 472 -3.74 -18.05 -13.59
C THR A 472 -5.04 -17.44 -13.07
N ILE A 473 -6.17 -17.65 -13.79
CA ILE A 473 -7.47 -17.11 -13.36
C ILE A 473 -8.02 -17.84 -12.13
N ASP A 474 -7.78 -19.13 -11.97
CA ASP A 474 -8.13 -19.87 -10.75
C ASP A 474 -7.31 -19.36 -9.54
N SER A 475 -6.06 -18.99 -9.76
CA SER A 475 -5.23 -18.33 -8.75
C SER A 475 -5.78 -16.95 -8.36
N LEU A 476 -6.33 -16.19 -9.31
CA LEU A 476 -7.03 -14.93 -9.03
C LEU A 476 -8.30 -15.18 -8.19
N ARG A 477 -9.14 -16.15 -8.59
CA ARG A 477 -10.35 -16.50 -7.85
C ARG A 477 -10.08 -16.92 -6.41
N LEU A 478 -9.02 -17.73 -6.22
CA LEU A 478 -8.56 -18.08 -4.88
C LEU A 478 -8.11 -16.83 -4.11
N ALA A 479 -7.46 -15.88 -4.80
CA ALA A 479 -7.04 -14.61 -4.26
C ALA A 479 -8.22 -13.74 -3.81
N GLU A 480 -9.25 -13.61 -4.64
CA GLU A 480 -10.48 -12.89 -4.32
C GLU A 480 -11.17 -13.48 -3.09
N LEU A 481 -11.28 -14.82 -3.04
CA LEU A 481 -11.95 -15.52 -1.95
C LEU A 481 -11.22 -15.35 -0.61
N GLN A 482 -9.90 -15.50 -0.60
CA GLN A 482 -9.10 -15.29 0.61
C GLN A 482 -9.11 -13.82 1.07
N ASN A 483 -9.14 -12.87 0.12
CA ASN A 483 -9.29 -11.46 0.43
C ASN A 483 -10.66 -11.15 1.07
N TYR A 484 -11.73 -11.83 0.62
CA TYR A 484 -13.08 -11.67 1.15
C TYR A 484 -13.24 -12.29 2.55
N LEU A 485 -12.70 -13.49 2.75
CA LEU A 485 -12.87 -14.27 4.01
C LEU A 485 -11.91 -13.85 5.12
N GLY A 486 -10.84 -13.12 4.81
CA GLY A 486 -9.82 -12.74 5.78
C GLY A 486 -8.92 -13.93 6.20
N GLU A 487 -8.12 -13.71 7.26
CA GLU A 487 -7.08 -14.66 7.70
C GLU A 487 -7.58 -15.99 8.28
N ASP A 488 -8.81 -16.03 8.78
CA ASP A 488 -9.32 -17.19 9.52
C ASP A 488 -9.66 -18.38 8.60
N CYS A 489 -9.62 -18.20 7.27
CA CYS A 489 -9.90 -19.23 6.28
C CYS A 489 -8.66 -19.59 5.45
N THR A 490 -7.95 -20.64 5.84
CA THR A 490 -6.91 -21.26 5.01
C THR A 490 -7.53 -22.14 3.93
N ILE A 491 -8.00 -21.54 2.83
CA ILE A 491 -8.35 -22.30 1.63
C ILE A 491 -7.05 -22.62 0.89
N THR A 492 -6.64 -23.87 0.95
CA THR A 492 -5.35 -24.32 0.40
C THR A 492 -5.41 -24.63 -1.11
N ALA A 493 -6.58 -24.97 -1.63
CA ALA A 493 -6.78 -25.18 -3.07
C ALA A 493 -8.27 -25.13 -3.43
N LEU A 494 -8.60 -24.58 -4.60
CA LEU A 494 -9.87 -24.85 -5.27
C LEU A 494 -9.76 -26.17 -6.03
N PRO A 495 -10.84 -26.96 -6.16
CA PRO A 495 -10.84 -28.13 -7.05
C PRO A 495 -10.48 -27.65 -8.47
N LYS A 496 -9.51 -28.33 -9.10
CA LYS A 496 -9.19 -28.01 -10.49
C LYS A 496 -10.45 -28.25 -11.34
N SER A 497 -10.76 -27.33 -12.25
CA SER A 497 -11.89 -27.44 -13.16
C SER A 497 -11.92 -28.79 -13.92
N VAL A 498 -10.78 -29.35 -14.21
CA VAL A 498 -10.60 -30.66 -14.83
C VAL A 498 -11.14 -31.82 -13.95
N ALA A 499 -11.13 -31.69 -12.63
CA ALA A 499 -11.66 -32.71 -11.71
C ALA A 499 -13.20 -32.81 -11.72
N LEU A 500 -13.89 -31.84 -12.33
CA LEU A 500 -15.35 -31.81 -12.45
C LEU A 500 -15.88 -32.49 -13.72
N ILE A 501 -14.98 -32.99 -14.60
CA ILE A 501 -15.34 -33.51 -15.92
C ILE A 501 -15.50 -35.01 -15.87
N ASN A 502 -16.71 -35.51 -16.18
CA ASN A 502 -16.95 -36.89 -16.59
C ASN A 502 -17.16 -36.95 -18.11
N ASP A 503 -17.38 -38.14 -18.68
CA ASP A 503 -17.49 -38.36 -20.13
C ASP A 503 -18.64 -37.60 -20.81
N LYS A 504 -19.58 -37.03 -20.05
CA LYS A 504 -20.74 -36.28 -20.55
C LYS A 504 -20.86 -34.87 -20.00
N THR A 505 -19.82 -34.38 -19.33
CA THR A 505 -19.80 -33.07 -18.69
C THR A 505 -18.87 -32.12 -19.44
N ALA A 506 -19.34 -30.93 -19.77
CA ALA A 506 -18.52 -29.83 -20.28
C ALA A 506 -18.43 -28.71 -19.26
N VAL A 507 -17.27 -28.05 -19.18
CA VAL A 507 -17.02 -26.91 -18.30
C VAL A 507 -16.86 -25.65 -19.13
N PHE A 508 -17.67 -24.64 -18.84
CA PHE A 508 -17.55 -23.29 -19.36
C PHE A 508 -16.87 -22.40 -18.33
N SER A 509 -15.70 -21.87 -18.68
CA SER A 509 -15.02 -20.81 -17.90
C SER A 509 -15.09 -19.50 -18.65
N THR A 510 -15.51 -18.42 -17.98
CA THR A 510 -15.54 -17.07 -18.56
C THR A 510 -14.49 -16.18 -17.92
N ILE A 511 -13.95 -15.26 -18.71
CA ILE A 511 -13.00 -14.25 -18.26
C ILE A 511 -13.39 -12.92 -18.91
N ILE A 512 -13.86 -11.98 -18.12
CA ILE A 512 -14.25 -10.65 -18.57
C ILE A 512 -13.02 -9.77 -18.62
N LEU A 513 -12.66 -9.32 -19.82
CA LEU A 513 -11.56 -8.38 -20.07
C LEU A 513 -12.13 -7.00 -20.47
N LYS A 514 -11.29 -5.98 -20.52
CA LYS A 514 -11.73 -4.59 -20.77
C LYS A 514 -12.61 -4.46 -22.02
N ASN A 515 -12.21 -5.08 -23.13
CA ASN A 515 -12.85 -4.90 -24.44
C ASN A 515 -13.51 -6.18 -24.99
N ARG A 516 -13.44 -7.29 -24.30
CA ARG A 516 -13.93 -8.61 -24.77
C ARG A 516 -14.10 -9.60 -23.64
N ILE A 517 -14.80 -10.69 -23.92
CA ILE A 517 -14.88 -11.86 -23.04
C ILE A 517 -14.10 -12.99 -23.69
N ALA A 518 -13.27 -13.70 -22.92
CA ALA A 518 -12.81 -15.03 -23.31
C ALA A 518 -13.75 -16.07 -22.72
N VAL A 519 -14.35 -16.90 -23.58
CA VAL A 519 -15.15 -18.06 -23.18
C VAL A 519 -14.33 -19.30 -23.52
N ILE A 520 -14.11 -20.14 -22.51
CA ILE A 520 -13.28 -21.34 -22.61
C ILE A 520 -14.16 -22.54 -22.34
N LEU A 521 -14.33 -23.39 -23.35
CA LEU A 521 -15.01 -24.68 -23.24
C LEU A 521 -13.99 -25.78 -23.03
N THR A 522 -14.13 -26.54 -21.95
CA THR A 522 -13.36 -27.75 -21.68
C THR A 522 -14.28 -28.96 -21.80
N LEU A 523 -14.00 -29.82 -22.78
CA LEU A 523 -14.69 -31.07 -23.04
C LEU A 523 -13.92 -32.28 -22.46
N PRO A 524 -14.58 -33.43 -22.22
CA PRO A 524 -13.89 -34.66 -21.80
C PRO A 524 -12.73 -35.01 -22.72
N GLN A 525 -11.58 -35.34 -22.14
CA GLN A 525 -10.38 -35.83 -22.86
C GLN A 525 -9.92 -34.93 -24.03
N SER A 526 -10.33 -33.63 -24.04
CA SER A 526 -9.95 -32.69 -25.08
C SER A 526 -9.24 -31.47 -24.52
N GLN A 527 -8.54 -30.77 -25.40
CA GLN A 527 -7.92 -29.49 -25.04
C GLN A 527 -8.97 -28.38 -24.92
N PRO A 528 -8.78 -27.38 -24.07
CA PRO A 528 -9.68 -26.24 -23.94
C PRO A 528 -9.85 -25.49 -25.28
N ILE A 529 -11.08 -25.19 -25.64
CA ILE A 529 -11.44 -24.42 -26.84
C ILE A 529 -11.73 -22.99 -26.42
N VAL A 530 -10.98 -22.02 -26.94
CA VAL A 530 -11.15 -20.60 -26.60
C VAL A 530 -11.91 -19.88 -27.71
N ARG A 531 -12.93 -19.11 -27.33
CA ARG A 531 -13.66 -18.19 -28.22
C ARG A 531 -13.62 -16.77 -27.64
N TRP A 532 -13.32 -15.82 -28.51
CA TRP A 532 -13.29 -14.40 -28.17
C TRP A 532 -14.61 -13.74 -28.56
N ILE A 533 -15.29 -13.15 -27.59
CA ILE A 533 -16.53 -12.44 -27.81
C ILE A 533 -16.25 -10.93 -27.69
N PRO A 534 -16.51 -10.14 -28.76
CA PRO A 534 -16.23 -8.70 -28.78
C PRO A 534 -17.31 -7.92 -27.99
N ALA A 535 -17.39 -8.18 -26.70
CA ALA A 535 -18.27 -7.50 -25.78
C ALA A 535 -17.46 -6.77 -24.70
N PRO A 536 -17.42 -5.41 -24.73
CA PRO A 536 -16.75 -4.62 -23.69
C PRO A 536 -17.34 -4.89 -22.31
N SER A 537 -16.50 -4.84 -21.27
CA SER A 537 -16.90 -5.15 -19.89
C SER A 537 -18.11 -4.31 -19.41
N GLN A 538 -18.22 -3.06 -19.86
CA GLN A 538 -19.38 -2.20 -19.57
C GLN A 538 -20.67 -2.71 -20.19
N THR A 539 -20.62 -3.18 -21.46
CA THR A 539 -21.77 -3.77 -22.14
C THR A 539 -22.22 -5.06 -21.47
N VAL A 540 -21.24 -5.93 -21.11
CA VAL A 540 -21.53 -7.17 -20.37
C VAL A 540 -22.22 -6.84 -19.05
N ARG A 541 -21.70 -5.86 -18.32
CA ARG A 541 -22.26 -5.44 -17.04
C ARG A 541 -23.68 -4.90 -17.18
N ALA A 542 -23.91 -4.02 -18.14
CA ALA A 542 -25.23 -3.45 -18.39
C ALA A 542 -26.26 -4.53 -18.75
N THR A 543 -25.92 -5.44 -19.68
CA THR A 543 -26.83 -6.53 -20.10
C THR A 543 -27.13 -7.50 -18.96
N VAL A 544 -26.12 -7.89 -18.17
CA VAL A 544 -26.30 -8.83 -17.06
C VAL A 544 -27.09 -8.19 -15.92
N ASN A 545 -26.87 -6.91 -15.60
CA ASN A 545 -27.67 -6.18 -14.61
C ASN A 545 -29.13 -6.04 -15.07
N ASP A 546 -29.36 -5.71 -16.35
CA ASP A 546 -30.71 -5.64 -16.92
C ASP A 546 -31.42 -6.99 -16.80
N LEU A 547 -30.76 -8.10 -17.16
CA LEU A 547 -31.27 -9.44 -16.99
C LEU A 547 -31.61 -9.74 -15.53
N ARG A 548 -30.68 -9.46 -14.60
CA ARG A 548 -30.87 -9.71 -13.16
C ARG A 548 -32.08 -8.96 -12.61
N LEU A 549 -32.17 -7.66 -12.89
CA LEU A 549 -33.29 -6.82 -12.44
C LEU A 549 -34.65 -7.30 -12.98
N LYS A 550 -34.69 -7.70 -14.24
CA LYS A 550 -35.90 -8.24 -14.85
C LYS A 550 -36.30 -9.60 -14.27
N LEU A 551 -35.34 -10.47 -13.96
CA LEU A 551 -35.59 -11.75 -13.29
C LEU A 551 -36.11 -11.58 -11.84
N GLU A 552 -35.71 -10.51 -11.15
CA GLU A 552 -36.21 -10.19 -9.81
C GLU A 552 -37.64 -9.64 -9.80
N GLN A 553 -38.17 -9.15 -10.94
CA GLN A 553 -39.50 -8.63 -11.07
C GLN A 553 -40.53 -9.76 -11.20
N ARG A 554 -41.27 -10.07 -10.12
CA ARG A 554 -42.27 -11.16 -10.05
C ARG A 554 -43.46 -11.00 -10.99
N SER A 555 -43.67 -9.85 -11.62
CA SER A 555 -44.83 -9.50 -12.43
C SER A 555 -44.48 -9.15 -13.88
N ASP A 556 -43.38 -9.68 -14.43
CA ASP A 556 -43.03 -9.45 -15.84
C ASP A 556 -43.92 -10.27 -16.79
N LEU A 557 -45.11 -9.74 -17.07
CA LEU A 557 -46.10 -10.33 -18.01
C LEU A 557 -45.63 -10.24 -19.48
N ALA A 558 -44.64 -9.40 -19.77
CA ALA A 558 -44.17 -9.16 -21.15
C ALA A 558 -42.94 -10.00 -21.52
N ASN A 559 -42.42 -10.83 -20.61
CA ASN A 559 -41.22 -11.64 -20.80
C ASN A 559 -39.99 -10.79 -21.23
N THR A 560 -39.88 -9.58 -20.67
CA THR A 560 -38.84 -8.62 -21.07
C THR A 560 -37.41 -9.08 -20.75
N TYR A 561 -37.27 -10.09 -19.87
CA TYR A 561 -36.00 -10.75 -19.55
C TYR A 561 -35.45 -11.63 -20.69
N GLN A 562 -36.29 -12.04 -21.67
CA GLN A 562 -35.86 -12.95 -22.74
C GLN A 562 -34.76 -12.33 -23.64
N GLU A 563 -34.87 -11.04 -23.97
CA GLU A 563 -33.91 -10.36 -24.83
C GLU A 563 -32.49 -10.34 -24.21
N PRO A 564 -32.26 -9.83 -22.98
CA PRO A 564 -30.93 -9.88 -22.38
C PRO A 564 -30.48 -11.33 -22.06
N ALA A 565 -31.41 -12.27 -21.77
CA ALA A 565 -31.08 -13.66 -21.58
C ALA A 565 -30.58 -14.32 -22.87
N GLN A 566 -31.17 -14.00 -24.01
CA GLN A 566 -30.73 -14.45 -25.33
C GLN A 566 -29.38 -13.86 -25.69
N GLN A 567 -29.15 -12.58 -25.40
CA GLN A 567 -27.88 -11.94 -25.68
C GLN A 567 -26.73 -12.60 -24.90
N VAL A 568 -26.94 -12.92 -23.62
CA VAL A 568 -25.94 -13.65 -22.82
C VAL A 568 -25.73 -15.08 -23.34
N TYR A 569 -26.82 -15.79 -23.76
CA TYR A 569 -26.72 -17.09 -24.40
C TYR A 569 -25.87 -17.03 -25.68
N ASP A 570 -26.09 -16.02 -26.51
CA ASP A 570 -25.36 -15.80 -27.76
C ASP A 570 -23.87 -15.51 -27.54
N TRP A 571 -23.53 -14.92 -26.42
CA TRP A 571 -22.13 -14.73 -26.04
C TRP A 571 -21.48 -16.03 -25.52
N LEU A 572 -22.17 -16.78 -24.67
CA LEU A 572 -21.52 -17.85 -23.90
C LEU A 572 -21.69 -19.23 -24.54
N ILE A 573 -22.86 -19.56 -25.06
CA ILE A 573 -23.22 -20.94 -25.42
C ILE A 573 -23.27 -21.12 -26.94
N ARG A 574 -23.94 -20.23 -27.67
CA ARG A 574 -24.13 -20.37 -29.13
C ARG A 574 -22.83 -20.59 -29.90
N PRO A 575 -21.72 -19.94 -29.59
CA PRO A 575 -20.45 -20.17 -30.31
C PRO A 575 -19.91 -21.61 -30.23
N PHE A 576 -20.41 -22.43 -29.29
CA PHE A 576 -19.94 -23.79 -29.03
C PHE A 576 -21.01 -24.85 -29.29
N ALA A 577 -22.13 -24.49 -29.92
CA ALA A 577 -23.25 -25.41 -30.11
C ALA A 577 -22.88 -26.69 -30.89
N GLN A 578 -21.99 -26.56 -31.88
CA GLN A 578 -21.52 -27.71 -32.69
C GLN A 578 -20.65 -28.66 -31.87
N GLU A 579 -19.72 -28.15 -31.10
CA GLU A 579 -18.82 -28.93 -30.25
C GLU A 579 -19.59 -29.66 -29.14
N LEU A 580 -20.56 -29.00 -28.52
CA LEU A 580 -21.44 -29.62 -27.50
C LEU A 580 -22.26 -30.76 -28.07
N GLN A 581 -22.87 -30.56 -29.25
CA GLN A 581 -23.66 -31.59 -29.94
C GLN A 581 -22.77 -32.77 -30.37
N ALA A 582 -21.61 -32.51 -30.96
CA ALA A 582 -20.70 -33.55 -31.40
C ALA A 582 -20.18 -34.42 -30.24
N ALA A 583 -19.90 -33.79 -29.07
CA ALA A 583 -19.45 -34.48 -27.88
C ALA A 583 -20.58 -35.12 -27.06
N ARG A 584 -21.84 -34.97 -27.46
CA ARG A 584 -23.04 -35.51 -26.78
C ARG A 584 -23.08 -35.14 -25.30
N ILE A 585 -22.81 -33.87 -24.98
CA ILE A 585 -22.77 -33.36 -23.61
C ILE A 585 -24.17 -33.33 -23.03
N GLU A 586 -24.34 -33.82 -21.81
CA GLU A 586 -25.58 -33.84 -21.05
C GLU A 586 -25.54 -32.87 -19.86
N THR A 587 -24.37 -32.51 -19.37
CA THR A 587 -24.20 -31.63 -18.20
C THR A 587 -23.27 -30.47 -18.53
N LEU A 588 -23.70 -29.24 -18.22
CA LEU A 588 -22.91 -28.04 -18.31
C LEU A 588 -22.53 -27.54 -16.91
N VAL A 589 -21.27 -27.38 -16.67
CA VAL A 589 -20.73 -26.75 -15.46
C VAL A 589 -20.22 -25.35 -15.81
N PHE A 590 -20.66 -24.33 -15.07
CA PHE A 590 -20.29 -22.96 -15.32
C PHE A 590 -19.37 -22.42 -14.22
N ILE A 591 -18.20 -21.92 -14.60
CA ILE A 591 -17.25 -21.23 -13.74
C ILE A 591 -17.19 -19.78 -14.23
N GLN A 592 -18.09 -18.96 -13.72
CA GLN A 592 -18.32 -17.62 -14.21
C GLN A 592 -17.38 -16.59 -13.57
N ASP A 593 -17.13 -15.50 -14.31
CA ASP A 593 -16.31 -14.37 -13.87
C ASP A 593 -17.16 -13.13 -13.61
N GLY A 594 -16.75 -12.34 -12.61
CA GLY A 594 -17.33 -11.03 -12.31
C GLY A 594 -18.86 -11.04 -12.20
N ILE A 595 -19.52 -10.12 -12.89
CA ILE A 595 -20.98 -9.91 -12.86
C ILE A 595 -21.78 -11.12 -13.36
N LEU A 596 -21.21 -11.98 -14.20
CA LEU A 596 -21.89 -13.19 -14.70
C LEU A 596 -22.25 -14.18 -13.56
N ARG A 597 -21.61 -14.06 -12.39
CA ARG A 597 -21.94 -14.84 -11.18
C ARG A 597 -23.30 -14.48 -10.58
N SER A 598 -23.87 -13.32 -10.94
CA SER A 598 -25.12 -12.79 -10.37
C SER A 598 -26.39 -13.30 -11.04
N ILE A 599 -26.29 -14.07 -12.11
CA ILE A 599 -27.43 -14.62 -12.85
C ILE A 599 -27.43 -16.14 -12.88
N PRO A 600 -28.61 -16.80 -12.78
CA PRO A 600 -28.70 -18.24 -12.95
C PRO A 600 -28.53 -18.60 -14.43
N MET A 601 -27.60 -19.51 -14.75
CA MET A 601 -27.35 -19.93 -16.14
C MET A 601 -28.52 -20.64 -16.78
N THR A 602 -29.42 -21.23 -15.98
CA THR A 602 -30.68 -21.84 -16.43
C THR A 602 -31.68 -20.83 -17.01
N ALA A 603 -31.51 -19.53 -16.69
CA ALA A 603 -32.35 -18.46 -17.25
C ALA A 603 -31.89 -17.99 -18.65
N LEU A 604 -30.80 -18.51 -19.19
CA LEU A 604 -30.36 -18.19 -20.55
C LEU A 604 -31.33 -18.75 -21.58
N TYR A 605 -31.59 -17.99 -22.64
CA TYR A 605 -32.60 -18.27 -23.64
C TYR A 605 -31.99 -18.38 -25.04
N ASP A 606 -32.26 -19.47 -25.77
CA ASP A 606 -31.66 -19.71 -27.09
C ASP A 606 -32.42 -19.03 -28.25
N GLY A 607 -33.55 -18.39 -27.96
CA GLY A 607 -34.53 -17.85 -28.90
C GLY A 607 -35.79 -18.73 -29.06
N LYS A 608 -35.80 -19.93 -28.46
CA LYS A 608 -36.91 -20.87 -28.48
C LYS A 608 -37.22 -21.44 -27.09
N GLN A 609 -36.21 -21.79 -26.34
CA GLN A 609 -36.33 -22.40 -25.02
C GLN A 609 -35.22 -21.94 -24.09
N PHE A 610 -35.42 -22.13 -22.79
CA PHE A 610 -34.40 -21.87 -21.78
C PHE A 610 -33.36 -23.00 -21.73
N LEU A 611 -32.18 -22.67 -21.25
CA LEU A 611 -31.12 -23.64 -21.00
C LEU A 611 -31.49 -24.46 -19.74
N VAL A 612 -32.02 -25.66 -19.92
CA VAL A 612 -32.46 -26.58 -18.85
C VAL A 612 -31.64 -27.86 -18.91
#